data_88e89cbe15f546c4124b2e51cbfb7ae6
#
_entry.id   88e89cbe15f546c4124b2e51cbfb7ae6
#
_cell.length_a   1.000
_cell.length_b   1.000
_cell.length_c   1.000
_cell.angle_alpha   90.00
_cell.angle_beta   90.00
_cell.angle_gamma   90.00
#
_symmetry.space_group_name_H-M   'P 1'
#
loop_
_entity.id
_entity.type
_entity.pdbx_description
1 polymer ?
#
loop_
_entity_poly.entity_id
_entity_poly.type
_entity_poly.pdbx_seq_one_letter_code
_entity_poly.pdbx_strand_id
1 'polypeptide(L)'
;MMLKANHPEAASAGKTIIGFNWIGGREVEGDLSLFEARSAVDRRDLVGMFPESGAKDVGRAAKAAGEAFAKWKATPAPIRGAIIGRIGKILEDQQERLARIITREIGKTPREALGELQEAIDTCHYFQSEGRRLFGQTVPSEMAHKELYTYRRPIGVVGMITAGNFPIAVPRWKII
;
A
#
# COMPACT_ATOMS: atom_id res chain seq x y z
N MET A 1 17.28 -15.01 6.52
CA MET A 1 16.59 -15.00 7.82
C MET A 1 15.17 -14.55 7.56
N MET A 2 14.23 -15.51 7.47
CA MET A 2 12.82 -15.24 7.21
C MET A 2 12.20 -14.68 8.49
N LEU A 3 11.77 -13.42 8.45
CA LEU A 3 10.87 -12.87 9.46
C LEU A 3 9.55 -13.63 9.36
N LYS A 4 9.27 -14.49 10.34
CA LYS A 4 7.92 -15.01 10.57
C LYS A 4 7.07 -13.79 10.98
N ALA A 5 6.33 -13.22 10.02
CA ALA A 5 5.23 -12.34 10.35
C ALA A 5 4.21 -13.19 11.12
N ASN A 6 4.01 -12.91 12.39
CA ASN A 6 2.84 -13.38 13.12
C ASN A 6 1.63 -12.71 12.45
N HIS A 7 1.04 -13.37 11.47
CA HIS A 7 -0.26 -12.96 10.97
C HIS A 7 -1.27 -13.17 12.09
N PRO A 8 -2.04 -12.14 12.49
CA PRO A 8 -3.18 -12.38 13.35
C PRO A 8 -4.09 -13.38 12.66
N GLU A 9 -4.47 -14.43 13.41
CA GLU A 9 -5.36 -15.49 12.93
C GLU A 9 -6.55 -14.92 12.17
N ALA A 10 -6.95 -15.63 11.13
CA ALA A 10 -8.05 -15.27 10.24
C ALA A 10 -9.22 -14.65 11.01
N ALA A 11 -9.43 -13.35 10.82
CA ALA A 11 -10.58 -12.66 11.40
C ALA A 11 -11.84 -13.35 10.91
N SER A 12 -12.48 -14.14 11.78
CA SER A 12 -13.80 -14.69 11.53
C SER A 12 -14.77 -13.53 11.31
N ALA A 13 -15.72 -13.67 10.39
CA ALA A 13 -16.81 -12.71 10.21
C ALA A 13 -17.41 -12.39 11.59
N GLY A 14 -17.33 -11.14 12.03
CA GLY A 14 -17.85 -10.69 13.33
C GLY A 14 -16.83 -10.36 14.42
N LYS A 15 -15.53 -10.68 14.26
CA LYS A 15 -14.50 -10.30 15.23
C LYS A 15 -14.06 -8.84 15.04
N THR A 16 -13.95 -8.09 16.13
CA THR A 16 -13.42 -6.72 16.13
C THR A 16 -11.92 -6.73 15.78
N ILE A 17 -11.52 -5.92 14.82
CA ILE A 17 -10.13 -5.77 14.39
C ILE A 17 -9.46 -4.71 15.26
N ILE A 18 -8.26 -5.00 15.76
CA ILE A 18 -7.42 -3.99 16.39
C ILE A 18 -6.34 -3.60 15.37
N GLY A 19 -6.36 -2.34 14.96
CA GLY A 19 -5.40 -1.79 14.01
C GLY A 19 -4.21 -1.12 14.68
N PHE A 20 -3.16 -0.92 13.91
CA PHE A 20 -1.93 -0.26 14.33
C PHE A 20 -1.41 0.65 13.23
N ASN A 21 -0.61 1.64 13.58
CA ASN A 21 0.23 2.34 12.64
C ASN A 21 1.37 1.42 12.19
N TRP A 22 1.67 1.41 10.91
CA TRP A 22 2.81 0.64 10.38
C TRP A 22 3.96 1.59 10.06
N ILE A 23 4.94 1.68 10.95
CA ILE A 23 6.05 2.64 10.85
C ILE A 23 7.39 1.90 10.97
N GLY A 24 8.29 2.11 10.01
CA GLY A 24 9.60 1.48 10.01
C GLY A 24 9.58 -0.05 9.96
N GLY A 25 8.56 -0.64 9.32
CA GLY A 25 8.40 -2.09 9.17
C GLY A 25 7.88 -2.81 10.40
N ARG A 26 7.25 -2.11 11.34
CA ARG A 26 6.67 -2.66 12.57
C ARG A 26 5.35 -1.99 12.94
N GLU A 27 4.55 -2.68 13.71
CA GLU A 27 3.35 -2.15 14.33
C GLU A 27 3.72 -1.16 15.45
N VAL A 28 3.05 -0.01 15.45
CA VAL A 28 3.25 1.07 16.42
C VAL A 28 1.88 1.60 16.84
N GLU A 29 1.68 1.78 18.13
CA GLU A 29 0.50 2.46 18.65
C GLU A 29 0.51 3.94 18.23
N GLY A 30 -0.68 4.53 18.09
CA GLY A 30 -0.83 5.95 17.87
C GLY A 30 -0.47 6.77 19.11
N ASP A 31 -0.19 8.05 18.94
CA ASP A 31 0.09 8.99 20.04
C ASP A 31 -1.18 9.58 20.66
N LEU A 32 -2.34 9.28 20.12
CA LEU A 32 -3.67 9.68 20.61
C LEU A 32 -4.51 8.46 20.99
N SER A 33 -5.83 8.65 21.14
CA SER A 33 -6.78 7.58 21.43
C SER A 33 -7.01 6.62 20.25
N LEU A 34 -7.85 5.62 20.47
CA LEU A 34 -8.38 4.79 19.38
C LEU A 34 -9.73 5.35 18.92
N PHE A 35 -10.00 5.29 17.64
CA PHE A 35 -11.33 5.54 17.10
C PHE A 35 -11.99 4.25 16.64
N GLU A 36 -13.33 4.22 16.70
CA GLU A 36 -14.14 3.08 16.27
C GLU A 36 -14.45 3.17 14.77
N ALA A 37 -14.16 2.12 14.02
CA ALA A 37 -14.68 1.93 12.68
C ALA A 37 -15.91 1.01 12.75
N ARG A 38 -17.08 1.54 12.38
CA ARG A 38 -18.34 0.81 12.37
C ARG A 38 -18.80 0.56 10.94
N SER A 39 -19.49 -0.57 10.75
CA SER A 39 -20.04 -0.94 9.45
C SER A 39 -20.96 0.16 8.90
N ALA A 40 -20.82 0.46 7.62
CA ALA A 40 -21.72 1.37 6.91
C ALA A 40 -23.13 0.77 6.73
N VAL A 41 -23.26 -0.55 6.82
CA VAL A 41 -24.52 -1.28 6.67
C VAL A 41 -25.28 -1.39 7.99
N ASP A 42 -24.56 -1.70 9.08
CA ASP A 42 -25.13 -1.81 10.42
C ASP A 42 -24.21 -1.12 11.45
N ARG A 43 -24.62 0.06 11.90
CA ARG A 43 -23.84 0.86 12.85
C ARG A 43 -23.63 0.21 14.22
N ARG A 44 -24.35 -0.88 14.54
CA ARG A 44 -24.13 -1.68 15.75
C ARG A 44 -22.92 -2.60 15.60
N ASP A 45 -22.53 -2.94 14.35
CA ASP A 45 -21.37 -3.78 14.07
C ASP A 45 -20.09 -2.97 14.17
N LEU A 46 -19.30 -3.22 15.21
CA LEU A 46 -17.96 -2.66 15.40
C LEU A 46 -16.96 -3.47 14.58
N VAL A 47 -16.56 -2.92 13.45
CA VAL A 47 -15.57 -3.55 12.54
C VAL A 47 -14.19 -3.55 13.17
N GLY A 48 -13.75 -2.45 13.76
CA GLY A 48 -12.45 -2.36 14.38
C GLY A 48 -12.21 -1.10 15.21
N MET A 49 -11.09 -1.11 15.92
CA MET A 49 -10.53 0.00 16.66
C MET A 49 -9.17 0.36 16.05
N PHE A 50 -8.96 1.61 15.70
CA PHE A 50 -7.77 2.06 14.99
C PHE A 50 -7.14 3.27 15.69
N PRO A 51 -5.79 3.45 15.60
CA PRO A 51 -5.13 4.60 16.19
C PRO A 51 -5.60 5.92 15.61
N GLU A 52 -6.00 6.85 16.43
CA GLU A 52 -6.10 8.23 16.07
C GLU A 52 -4.70 8.83 16.11
N SER A 53 -4.15 9.13 14.94
CA SER A 53 -2.74 9.53 14.79
C SER A 53 -2.61 11.03 14.64
N GLY A 54 -1.68 11.62 15.38
CA GLY A 54 -1.40 13.04 15.35
C GLY A 54 -0.15 13.42 14.53
N ALA A 55 0.23 14.69 14.64
CA ALA A 55 1.41 15.22 13.95
C ALA A 55 2.71 14.52 14.33
N LYS A 56 2.81 13.99 15.58
CA LYS A 56 3.99 13.23 16.02
C LYS A 56 4.13 11.91 15.27
N ASP A 57 3.03 11.20 15.03
CA ASP A 57 3.00 9.95 14.27
C ASP A 57 3.40 10.19 12.82
N VAL A 58 2.86 11.24 12.21
CA VAL A 58 3.25 11.66 10.85
C VAL A 58 4.74 11.98 10.79
N GLY A 59 5.27 12.70 11.78
CA GLY A 59 6.70 13.00 11.87
C GLY A 59 7.57 11.73 11.99
N ARG A 60 7.14 10.76 12.81
CA ARG A 60 7.81 9.45 12.95
C ARG A 60 7.79 8.68 11.63
N ALA A 61 6.64 8.64 10.94
CA ALA A 61 6.50 7.96 9.67
C ALA A 61 7.36 8.59 8.57
N ALA A 62 7.33 9.94 8.45
CA ALA A 62 8.16 10.67 7.49
C ALA A 62 9.66 10.47 7.73
N LYS A 63 10.10 10.48 8.99
CA LYS A 63 11.48 10.19 9.36
C LYS A 63 11.89 8.76 8.94
N ALA A 64 11.09 7.76 9.30
CA ALA A 64 11.35 6.36 8.95
C ALA A 64 11.40 6.15 7.43
N ALA A 65 10.50 6.80 6.68
CA ALA A 65 10.51 6.77 5.22
C ALA A 65 11.78 7.42 4.63
N GLY A 66 12.21 8.57 5.19
CA GLY A 66 13.44 9.24 4.80
C GLY A 66 14.68 8.38 5.02
N GLU A 67 14.79 7.71 6.17
CA GLU A 67 15.87 6.79 6.49
C GLU A 67 15.89 5.57 5.53
N ALA A 68 14.72 5.02 5.21
CA ALA A 68 14.60 3.89 4.29
C ALA A 68 14.90 4.27 2.83
N PHE A 69 14.68 5.53 2.45
CA PHE A 69 14.76 5.99 1.06
C PHE A 69 16.13 5.75 0.44
N ALA A 70 17.23 5.97 1.17
CA ALA A 70 18.59 5.77 0.65
C ALA A 70 18.81 4.34 0.14
N LYS A 71 18.38 3.34 0.91
CA LYS A 71 18.46 1.93 0.55
C LYS A 71 17.46 1.56 -0.56
N TRP A 72 16.24 2.07 -0.47
CA TRP A 72 15.19 1.78 -1.45
C TRP A 72 15.52 2.30 -2.85
N LYS A 73 16.00 3.56 -2.96
CA LYS A 73 16.40 4.12 -4.25
C LYS A 73 17.59 3.41 -4.87
N ALA A 74 18.49 2.84 -4.06
CA ALA A 74 19.64 2.06 -4.52
C ALA A 74 19.27 0.62 -4.92
N THR A 75 18.11 0.12 -4.50
CA THR A 75 17.62 -1.21 -4.88
C THR A 75 17.28 -1.21 -6.38
N PRO A 76 17.83 -2.13 -7.19
CA PRO A 76 17.53 -2.21 -8.61
C PRO A 76 16.02 -2.28 -8.88
N ALA A 77 15.55 -1.53 -9.89
CA ALA A 77 14.13 -1.44 -10.20
C ALA A 77 13.46 -2.81 -10.47
N PRO A 78 14.08 -3.78 -11.15
CA PRO A 78 13.50 -5.13 -11.29
C PRO A 78 13.28 -5.86 -9.95
N ILE A 79 14.16 -5.63 -8.97
CA ILE A 79 14.01 -6.22 -7.62
C ILE A 79 12.83 -5.58 -6.87
N ARG A 80 12.66 -4.24 -7.00
CA ARG A 80 11.49 -3.56 -6.46
C ARG A 80 10.20 -4.08 -7.11
N GLY A 81 10.21 -4.25 -8.43
CA GLY A 81 9.08 -4.86 -9.16
C GLY A 81 8.74 -6.25 -8.66
N ALA A 82 9.74 -7.10 -8.40
CA ALA A 82 9.51 -8.43 -7.84
C ALA A 82 8.87 -8.40 -6.44
N ILE A 83 9.14 -7.35 -5.63
CA ILE A 83 8.47 -7.15 -4.35
C ILE A 83 6.99 -6.84 -4.58
N ILE A 84 6.67 -5.95 -5.53
CA ILE A 84 5.29 -5.62 -5.91
C ILE A 84 4.53 -6.87 -6.37
N GLY A 85 5.14 -7.71 -7.20
CA GLY A 85 4.52 -8.98 -7.63
C GLY A 85 4.19 -9.92 -6.47
N ARG A 86 5.06 -10.00 -5.45
CA ARG A 86 4.76 -10.78 -4.23
C ARG A 86 3.58 -10.20 -3.44
N ILE A 87 3.41 -8.88 -3.43
CA ILE A 87 2.24 -8.26 -2.82
C ILE A 87 0.97 -8.67 -3.58
N GLY A 88 1.00 -8.65 -4.92
CA GLY A 88 -0.11 -9.13 -5.75
C GLY A 88 -0.50 -10.57 -5.41
N LYS A 89 0.49 -11.45 -5.29
CA LYS A 89 0.25 -12.84 -4.90
C LYS A 89 -0.40 -12.99 -3.51
N ILE A 90 0.03 -12.20 -2.53
CA ILE A 90 -0.60 -12.20 -1.20
C ILE A 90 -2.06 -11.72 -1.27
N LEU A 91 -2.36 -10.72 -2.11
CA LEU A 91 -3.74 -10.26 -2.31
C LEU A 91 -4.60 -11.34 -2.96
N GLU A 92 -4.10 -12.07 -3.97
CA GLU A 92 -4.79 -13.22 -4.56
C GLU A 92 -5.14 -14.27 -3.52
N ASP A 93 -4.16 -14.68 -2.72
CA ASP A 93 -4.33 -15.71 -1.69
C ASP A 93 -5.31 -15.30 -0.58
N GLN A 94 -5.53 -14.00 -0.39
CA GLN A 94 -6.40 -13.43 0.64
C GLN A 94 -7.71 -12.83 0.08
N GLN A 95 -7.97 -12.95 -1.22
CA GLN A 95 -9.01 -12.22 -1.93
C GLN A 95 -10.39 -12.37 -1.28
N GLU A 96 -10.82 -13.58 -1.03
CA GLU A 96 -12.13 -13.86 -0.41
C GLU A 96 -12.25 -13.26 1.01
N ARG A 97 -11.19 -13.34 1.80
CA ARG A 97 -11.18 -12.80 3.16
C ARG A 97 -11.26 -11.27 3.14
N LEU A 98 -10.47 -10.63 2.29
CA LEU A 98 -10.42 -9.17 2.16
C LEU A 98 -11.73 -8.63 1.59
N ALA A 99 -12.36 -9.32 0.62
CA ALA A 99 -13.66 -8.94 0.08
C ALA A 99 -14.74 -8.91 1.16
N ARG A 100 -14.77 -9.90 2.05
CA ARG A 100 -15.70 -9.91 3.19
C ARG A 100 -15.48 -8.73 4.13
N ILE A 101 -14.24 -8.33 4.37
CA ILE A 101 -13.93 -7.15 5.21
C ILE A 101 -14.43 -5.87 4.54
N ILE A 102 -14.16 -5.69 3.24
CA ILE A 102 -14.63 -4.54 2.46
C ILE A 102 -16.16 -4.43 2.50
N THR A 103 -16.85 -5.56 2.25
CA THR A 103 -18.33 -5.63 2.32
C THR A 103 -18.83 -5.23 3.71
N ARG A 104 -18.22 -5.76 4.76
CA ARG A 104 -18.59 -5.48 6.15
C ARG A 104 -18.38 -4.02 6.53
N GLU A 105 -17.24 -3.43 6.13
CA GLU A 105 -16.84 -2.08 6.53
C GLU A 105 -17.62 -1.01 5.78
N ILE A 106 -17.57 -1.04 4.45
CA ILE A 106 -18.10 0.05 3.61
C ILE A 106 -19.40 -0.28 2.87
N GLY A 107 -19.90 -1.50 3.00
CA GLY A 107 -21.19 -1.90 2.44
C GLY A 107 -21.17 -2.20 0.94
N LYS A 108 -20.03 -2.39 0.31
CA LYS A 108 -19.96 -2.89 -1.06
C LYS A 108 -20.59 -4.29 -1.15
N THR A 109 -21.24 -4.58 -2.28
CA THR A 109 -21.64 -5.95 -2.55
C THR A 109 -20.41 -6.87 -2.65
N PRO A 110 -20.54 -8.17 -2.36
CA PRO A 110 -19.41 -9.11 -2.51
C PRO A 110 -18.77 -9.07 -3.90
N ARG A 111 -19.57 -8.89 -4.95
CA ARG A 111 -19.10 -8.78 -6.33
C ARG A 111 -18.26 -7.53 -6.56
N GLU A 112 -18.68 -6.38 -6.05
CA GLU A 112 -17.93 -5.13 -6.14
C GLU A 112 -16.64 -5.19 -5.33
N ALA A 113 -16.68 -5.79 -4.13
CA ALA A 113 -15.49 -5.96 -3.30
C ALA A 113 -14.44 -6.88 -3.97
N LEU A 114 -14.87 -7.97 -4.59
CA LEU A 114 -13.99 -8.84 -5.38
C LEU A 114 -13.43 -8.12 -6.61
N GLY A 115 -14.24 -7.31 -7.29
CA GLY A 115 -13.80 -6.50 -8.44
C GLY A 115 -12.72 -5.49 -8.04
N GLU A 116 -12.88 -4.81 -6.92
CA GLU A 116 -11.88 -3.90 -6.37
C GLU A 116 -10.55 -4.60 -6.07
N LEU A 117 -10.63 -5.78 -5.46
CA LEU A 117 -9.42 -6.57 -5.16
C LEU A 117 -8.74 -7.06 -6.44
N GLN A 118 -9.51 -7.47 -7.45
CA GLN A 118 -8.95 -7.85 -8.73
C GLN A 118 -8.18 -6.69 -9.37
N GLU A 119 -8.73 -5.49 -9.34
CA GLU A 119 -8.06 -4.29 -9.83
C GLU A 119 -6.75 -4.00 -9.08
N ALA A 120 -6.73 -4.19 -7.76
CA ALA A 120 -5.51 -4.06 -6.97
C ALA A 120 -4.46 -5.12 -7.34
N ILE A 121 -4.87 -6.35 -7.61
CA ILE A 121 -4.01 -7.46 -8.04
C ILE A 121 -3.43 -7.16 -9.42
N ASP A 122 -4.27 -6.79 -10.38
CA ASP A 122 -3.86 -6.47 -11.76
C ASP A 122 -2.85 -5.32 -11.78
N THR A 123 -3.06 -4.31 -10.94
CA THR A 123 -2.10 -3.20 -10.78
C THR A 123 -0.74 -3.71 -10.27
N CYS A 124 -0.71 -4.65 -9.33
CA CYS A 124 0.55 -5.25 -8.88
C CYS A 124 1.27 -5.99 -10.02
N HIS A 125 0.55 -6.78 -10.82
CA HIS A 125 1.13 -7.50 -11.97
C HIS A 125 1.64 -6.54 -13.04
N TYR A 126 0.91 -5.49 -13.34
CA TYR A 126 1.35 -4.46 -14.27
C TYR A 126 2.66 -3.81 -13.80
N PHE A 127 2.70 -3.28 -12.58
CA PHE A 127 3.87 -2.57 -12.07
C PHE A 127 5.04 -3.48 -11.69
N GLN A 128 4.81 -4.77 -11.46
CA GLN A 128 5.89 -5.74 -11.36
C GLN A 128 6.80 -5.69 -12.59
N SER A 129 6.21 -5.60 -13.76
CA SER A 129 6.96 -5.57 -15.03
C SER A 129 7.54 -4.18 -15.34
N GLU A 130 6.94 -3.09 -14.83
CA GLU A 130 7.44 -1.72 -15.02
C GLU A 130 8.82 -1.52 -14.43
N GLY A 131 9.21 -2.27 -13.40
CA GLY A 131 10.57 -2.29 -12.89
C GLY A 131 11.64 -2.62 -13.94
N ARG A 132 11.26 -3.24 -15.05
CA ARG A 132 12.16 -3.54 -16.19
C ARG A 132 12.05 -2.54 -17.34
N ARG A 133 11.13 -1.58 -17.25
CA ARG A 133 10.84 -0.56 -18.29
C ARG A 133 11.14 0.88 -17.84
N LEU A 134 11.86 1.06 -16.72
CA LEU A 134 12.27 2.37 -16.23
C LEU A 134 13.53 2.88 -16.98
N PHE A 135 13.50 2.82 -18.29
CA PHE A 135 14.56 3.34 -19.14
C PHE A 135 14.34 4.82 -19.48
N GLY A 136 15.43 5.52 -19.86
CA GLY A 136 15.39 6.86 -20.40
C GLY A 136 15.30 6.86 -21.92
N GLN A 137 15.50 8.03 -22.51
CA GLN A 137 15.48 8.25 -23.94
C GLN A 137 16.81 8.91 -24.36
N THR A 138 17.30 8.59 -25.55
CA THR A 138 18.27 9.40 -26.27
C THR A 138 17.51 10.42 -27.11
N VAL A 139 17.91 11.68 -27.04
CA VAL A 139 17.23 12.78 -27.70
C VAL A 139 18.19 13.46 -28.66
N PRO A 140 17.85 13.70 -29.95
CA PRO A 140 18.70 14.40 -30.87
C PRO A 140 18.91 15.86 -30.43
N SER A 141 20.07 16.42 -30.78
CA SER A 141 20.41 17.83 -30.55
C SER A 141 20.64 18.55 -31.88
N GLU A 142 20.27 19.81 -31.95
CA GLU A 142 20.61 20.70 -33.05
C GLU A 142 22.11 21.10 -33.04
N MET A 143 22.75 20.90 -31.90
CA MET A 143 24.19 21.22 -31.74
C MET A 143 25.04 20.01 -32.14
N ALA A 144 26.02 20.25 -33.04
CA ALA A 144 27.01 19.23 -33.37
C ALA A 144 27.77 18.76 -32.13
N HIS A 145 28.09 17.46 -32.09
CA HIS A 145 28.84 16.81 -30.99
C HIS A 145 28.15 16.85 -29.62
N LYS A 146 26.81 17.06 -29.56
CA LYS A 146 26.04 17.02 -28.32
C LYS A 146 25.09 15.84 -28.30
N GLU A 147 25.19 15.04 -27.27
CA GLU A 147 24.28 13.94 -26.97
C GLU A 147 23.41 14.30 -25.77
N LEU A 148 22.10 14.00 -25.86
CA LEU A 148 21.13 14.26 -24.80
C LEU A 148 20.50 12.95 -24.35
N TYR A 149 20.39 12.80 -23.04
CA TYR A 149 19.80 11.62 -22.39
C TYR A 149 18.83 12.03 -21.33
N THR A 150 17.73 11.26 -21.19
CA THR A 150 16.82 11.36 -20.03
C THR A 150 17.03 10.17 -19.10
N TYR A 151 16.87 10.41 -17.82
CA TYR A 151 16.95 9.38 -16.80
C TYR A 151 15.76 9.46 -15.85
N ARG A 152 15.22 8.33 -15.46
CA ARG A 152 14.22 8.24 -14.39
C ARG A 152 14.92 8.38 -13.04
N ARG A 153 14.45 9.32 -12.23
CA ARG A 153 14.97 9.57 -10.88
C ARG A 153 13.84 9.43 -9.86
N PRO A 154 14.09 8.84 -8.67
CA PRO A 154 13.10 8.82 -7.60
C PRO A 154 12.83 10.25 -7.11
N ILE A 155 11.56 10.55 -6.84
CA ILE A 155 11.13 11.87 -6.33
C ILE A 155 11.30 12.03 -4.81
N GLY A 156 11.51 10.94 -4.08
CA GLY A 156 11.71 10.95 -2.63
C GLY A 156 10.53 10.40 -1.84
N VAL A 157 10.35 10.91 -0.63
CA VAL A 157 9.23 10.56 0.25
C VAL A 157 8.00 11.34 -0.17
N VAL A 158 6.87 10.64 -0.25
CA VAL A 158 5.59 11.20 -0.71
C VAL A 158 4.54 11.05 0.40
N GLY A 159 3.81 12.10 0.70
CA GLY A 159 2.58 12.05 1.49
C GLY A 159 1.39 11.65 0.61
N MET A 160 0.62 10.64 1.05
CA MET A 160 -0.53 10.15 0.31
C MET A 160 -1.80 10.23 1.14
N ILE A 161 -2.84 10.83 0.56
CA ILE A 161 -4.20 10.83 1.11
C ILE A 161 -5.07 10.03 0.15
N THR A 162 -5.75 9.01 0.65
CA THR A 162 -6.55 8.10 -0.16
C THR A 162 -8.04 8.19 0.20
N ALA A 163 -8.89 8.00 -0.78
CA ALA A 163 -10.33 8.00 -0.58
C ALA A 163 -10.81 6.66 0.01
N GLY A 164 -11.78 6.72 0.92
CA GLY A 164 -12.28 5.53 1.63
C GLY A 164 -13.23 4.65 0.82
N ASN A 165 -13.73 5.11 -0.34
CA ASN A 165 -14.66 4.34 -1.17
C ASN A 165 -14.01 3.18 -1.96
N PHE A 166 -12.67 3.16 -2.04
CA PHE A 166 -11.87 2.06 -2.58
C PHE A 166 -10.72 1.77 -1.61
N PRO A 167 -11.01 1.10 -0.48
CA PRO A 167 -10.06 1.01 0.63
C PRO A 167 -8.81 0.17 0.33
N ILE A 168 -8.81 -0.65 -0.70
CA ILE A 168 -7.66 -1.46 -1.13
C ILE A 168 -7.08 -0.93 -2.44
N ALA A 169 -7.89 -0.71 -3.48
CA ALA A 169 -7.38 -0.33 -4.80
C ALA A 169 -6.68 1.03 -4.78
N VAL A 170 -7.30 2.07 -4.23
CA VAL A 170 -6.74 3.43 -4.26
C VAL A 170 -5.44 3.55 -3.44
N PRO A 171 -5.32 3.03 -2.22
CA PRO A 171 -4.02 2.94 -1.55
C PRO A 171 -2.98 2.18 -2.38
N ARG A 172 -3.38 1.09 -3.01
CA ARG A 172 -2.49 0.28 -3.85
C ARG A 172 -1.93 1.08 -5.02
N TRP A 173 -2.74 1.81 -5.76
CA TRP A 173 -2.28 2.66 -6.88
C TRP A 173 -1.25 3.72 -6.47
N LYS A 174 -1.22 4.09 -5.22
CA LYS A 174 -0.32 5.12 -4.69
C LYS A 174 0.99 4.54 -4.13
N ILE A 175 0.93 3.33 -3.58
CA ILE A 175 2.08 2.68 -2.89
C ILE A 175 3.04 2.01 -3.88
N ILE A 176 2.54 1.58 -5.07
CA ILE A 176 3.31 0.81 -6.06
C ILE A 176 4.13 1.68 -6.99
#